data_f4ac0c7a5087e9f5f1315502caa8a1cc
#
_entry.id   f4ac0c7a5087e9f5f1315502caa8a1cc
#
_cell.length_a   1.000
_cell.length_b   1.000
_cell.length_c   1.000
_cell.angle_alpha   90.00
_cell.angle_beta   90.00
_cell.angle_gamma   90.00
#
_symmetry.space_group_name_H-M   'P 1'
#
loop_
_entity.id
_entity.type
_entity.pdbx_description
1 polymer ?
#
loop_
_entity_poly.entity_id
_entity_poly.type
_entity_poly.pdbx_seq_one_letter_code
_entity_poly.pdbx_strand_id
1 'polypeptide(L)'
;MMRIFLKIVVLLAITILFSCKTTHYDKSNETASTTLQNRETKKPQVNNKKIEVQDTSFVNLKEYSTDFVYDMKYATEDNFLKSKVYDCAECYLRLKTVKALVKANSKFMKLGYKIKIYDCYRPLDVQKKMWTIVSDPNYVANPSKGSIHNRGGALDITLVDNNGKELDMGTPFDFFGPEASHDYYNFSKEIIENRALFKKIMISSKFESFDSEWWHYNLKNAKLDPISNFKWRCE
;
A
#
# COMPACT_ATOMS: atom_id res chain seq x y z
N MET A 1 -23.27 36.31 36.88
CA MET A 1 -24.70 36.22 36.51
C MET A 1 -24.89 35.05 35.52
N MET A 2 -25.58 34.08 35.99
CA MET A 2 -25.84 32.75 35.42
C MET A 2 -27.03 32.82 34.48
N ARG A 3 -26.95 32.23 33.26
CA ARG A 3 -28.14 31.85 32.52
C ARG A 3 -27.90 30.49 31.82
N ILE A 4 -28.49 29.52 32.45
CA ILE A 4 -28.68 28.13 32.00
C ILE A 4 -29.81 28.13 30.96
N PHE A 5 -29.60 27.59 29.75
CA PHE A 5 -30.68 27.22 28.83
C PHE A 5 -30.74 25.71 28.66
N LEU A 6 -31.72 25.15 29.32
CA LEU A 6 -32.17 23.77 29.19
C LEU A 6 -33.06 23.65 27.94
N LYS A 7 -32.69 22.83 26.97
CA LYS A 7 -33.55 22.45 25.85
C LYS A 7 -33.97 20.97 26.00
N ILE A 8 -35.25 20.83 26.20
CA ILE A 8 -36.01 19.57 26.29
C ILE A 8 -36.10 18.99 24.86
N VAL A 9 -35.70 17.71 24.72
CA VAL A 9 -35.94 16.95 23.49
C VAL A 9 -37.13 16.03 23.73
N VAL A 10 -38.20 16.23 22.93
CA VAL A 10 -39.39 15.40 22.91
C VAL A 10 -39.15 14.21 21.98
N LEU A 11 -39.23 13.00 22.53
CA LEU A 11 -39.24 11.74 21.76
C LEU A 11 -40.68 11.46 21.29
N LEU A 12 -40.88 11.35 19.99
CA LEU A 12 -42.11 10.80 19.40
C LEU A 12 -41.82 9.37 18.93
N ALA A 13 -42.38 8.38 19.60
CA ALA A 13 -42.39 6.99 19.17
C ALA A 13 -43.59 6.73 18.27
N ILE A 14 -43.37 6.31 17.03
CA ILE A 14 -44.44 5.85 16.13
C ILE A 14 -44.35 4.31 16.06
N THR A 15 -45.33 3.64 16.65
CA THR A 15 -45.54 2.20 16.51
C THR A 15 -46.43 1.91 15.30
N ILE A 16 -45.93 1.16 14.33
CA ILE A 16 -46.72 0.64 13.21
C ILE A 16 -46.98 -0.83 13.43
N LEU A 17 -48.27 -1.14 13.68
CA LEU A 17 -48.80 -2.51 13.77
C LEU A 17 -49.11 -3.00 12.34
N PHE A 18 -48.46 -4.08 11.91
CA PHE A 18 -48.88 -4.83 10.72
C PHE A 18 -49.71 -6.04 11.15
N SER A 19 -50.99 -6.01 10.70
CA SER A 19 -51.98 -7.09 10.88
C SER A 19 -51.75 -8.17 9.84
N CYS A 20 -51.61 -9.41 10.33
CA CYS A 20 -51.55 -10.62 9.52
C CYS A 20 -52.99 -11.07 9.19
N LYS A 21 -53.33 -11.17 7.89
CA LYS A 21 -54.58 -11.87 7.46
C LYS A 21 -54.21 -13.26 6.94
N THR A 22 -54.66 -14.26 7.64
CA THR A 22 -54.71 -15.66 7.19
C THR A 22 -55.96 -15.87 6.37
N THR A 23 -55.82 -16.45 5.15
CA THR A 23 -56.93 -17.01 4.39
C THR A 23 -56.71 -18.51 4.24
N HIS A 24 -57.61 -19.28 4.87
CA HIS A 24 -57.86 -20.71 4.59
C HIS A 24 -58.48 -20.83 3.19
N TYR A 25 -58.05 -21.85 2.43
CA TYR A 25 -58.84 -22.41 1.35
C TYR A 25 -58.74 -23.93 1.35
N ASP A 26 -59.91 -24.57 1.21
CA ASP A 26 -60.23 -25.96 1.46
C ASP A 26 -59.99 -26.86 0.23
N LYS A 27 -59.89 -28.13 0.50
CA LYS A 27 -59.75 -29.27 -0.42
C LYS A 27 -60.93 -29.46 -1.36
N SER A 28 -60.71 -29.87 -2.60
CA SER A 28 -61.23 -31.17 -3.10
C SER A 28 -60.98 -31.32 -4.62
N ASN A 29 -60.68 -32.55 -4.94
CA ASN A 29 -60.97 -33.37 -6.16
C ASN A 29 -59.91 -33.58 -7.22
N GLU A 30 -59.58 -34.86 -7.24
CA GLU A 30 -58.91 -35.68 -8.21
C GLU A 30 -59.29 -35.44 -9.71
N THR A 31 -58.33 -35.52 -10.58
CA THR A 31 -58.34 -36.54 -11.65
C THR A 31 -56.98 -36.66 -12.33
N ALA A 32 -56.61 -37.88 -12.62
CA ALA A 32 -55.37 -38.32 -13.22
C ALA A 32 -55.22 -37.87 -14.68
N SER A 33 -54.02 -37.46 -15.12
CA SER A 33 -53.49 -37.77 -16.45
C SER A 33 -52.02 -37.40 -16.59
N THR A 34 -51.26 -38.41 -16.92
CA THR A 34 -50.11 -38.45 -17.85
C THR A 34 -48.82 -37.70 -17.49
N THR A 35 -47.88 -38.48 -17.07
CA THR A 35 -46.44 -38.23 -16.94
C THR A 35 -45.81 -37.62 -18.20
N LEU A 36 -45.31 -36.38 -18.09
CA LEU A 36 -44.22 -35.90 -18.93
C LEU A 36 -43.11 -35.41 -18.00
N GLN A 37 -42.02 -36.19 -18.00
CA GLN A 37 -40.80 -35.84 -17.28
C GLN A 37 -40.17 -34.60 -17.91
N ASN A 38 -40.36 -33.46 -17.32
CA ASN A 38 -39.52 -32.29 -17.57
C ASN A 38 -38.18 -32.49 -16.86
N ARG A 39 -37.18 -32.84 -17.63
CA ARG A 39 -35.77 -32.87 -17.26
C ARG A 39 -35.33 -31.40 -17.15
N GLU A 40 -35.48 -30.77 -15.99
CA GLU A 40 -34.83 -29.49 -15.70
C GLU A 40 -33.34 -29.69 -15.72
N THR A 41 -32.70 -29.19 -16.80
CA THR A 41 -31.25 -29.01 -16.85
C THR A 41 -30.84 -27.96 -15.84
N LYS A 42 -30.33 -28.39 -14.69
CA LYS A 42 -29.65 -27.53 -13.75
C LYS A 42 -28.50 -26.81 -14.47
N LYS A 43 -28.65 -25.51 -14.74
CA LYS A 43 -27.53 -24.65 -15.16
C LYS A 43 -26.44 -24.75 -14.09
N PRO A 44 -25.16 -24.93 -14.50
CA PRO A 44 -24.06 -24.90 -13.55
C PRO A 44 -24.09 -23.56 -12.84
N GLN A 45 -24.25 -23.55 -11.52
CA GLN A 45 -23.99 -22.38 -10.70
C GLN A 45 -22.46 -22.16 -10.77
N VAL A 46 -22.03 -21.17 -11.55
CA VAL A 46 -20.65 -20.67 -11.50
C VAL A 46 -20.49 -20.02 -10.15
N ASN A 47 -19.85 -20.75 -9.25
CA ASN A 47 -19.52 -20.28 -7.92
C ASN A 47 -18.38 -19.26 -8.07
N ASN A 48 -18.70 -17.99 -8.34
CA ASN A 48 -17.77 -16.88 -8.40
C ASN A 48 -17.22 -16.61 -6.98
N LYS A 49 -16.46 -17.55 -6.45
CA LYS A 49 -15.67 -17.37 -5.26
C LYS A 49 -14.60 -16.34 -5.60
N LYS A 50 -14.83 -15.07 -5.27
CA LYS A 50 -13.83 -14.00 -5.39
C LYS A 50 -12.58 -14.47 -4.66
N ILE A 51 -11.51 -14.79 -5.40
CA ILE A 51 -10.24 -15.21 -4.80
C ILE A 51 -9.74 -14.01 -4.00
N GLU A 52 -9.77 -14.12 -2.68
CA GLU A 52 -9.26 -13.08 -1.80
C GLU A 52 -7.74 -13.10 -1.85
N VAL A 53 -7.15 -12.00 -2.35
CA VAL A 53 -5.69 -11.86 -2.43
C VAL A 53 -5.15 -11.72 -1.00
N GLN A 54 -4.22 -12.60 -0.63
CA GLN A 54 -3.65 -12.61 0.72
C GLN A 54 -2.72 -11.42 0.96
N ASP A 55 -2.63 -10.94 2.19
CA ASP A 55 -1.75 -9.83 2.60
C ASP A 55 -0.27 -10.07 2.33
N THR A 56 0.14 -11.33 2.21
CA THR A 56 1.51 -11.74 1.87
C THR A 56 1.78 -11.84 0.36
N SER A 57 0.77 -11.73 -0.50
CA SER A 57 0.93 -11.78 -1.95
C SER A 57 1.63 -10.53 -2.47
N PHE A 58 2.48 -10.69 -3.49
CA PHE A 58 3.02 -9.57 -4.25
C PHE A 58 1.97 -9.04 -5.22
N VAL A 59 1.78 -7.73 -5.22
CA VAL A 59 0.83 -7.03 -6.10
C VAL A 59 1.48 -5.77 -6.65
N ASN A 60 1.04 -5.34 -7.84
CA ASN A 60 1.49 -4.08 -8.42
C ASN A 60 0.75 -2.91 -7.75
N LEU A 61 1.49 -1.90 -7.29
CA LEU A 61 0.91 -0.73 -6.61
C LEU A 61 -0.08 0.02 -7.52
N LYS A 62 0.17 0.07 -8.83
CA LYS A 62 -0.69 0.73 -9.82
C LYS A 62 -2.12 0.17 -9.86
N GLU A 63 -2.30 -1.12 -9.52
CA GLU A 63 -3.63 -1.76 -9.46
C GLU A 63 -4.47 -1.30 -8.26
N TYR A 64 -3.84 -0.66 -7.27
CA TYR A 64 -4.49 -0.25 -6.02
C TYR A 64 -4.67 1.26 -5.90
N SER A 65 -3.87 2.06 -6.60
CA SER A 65 -4.01 3.52 -6.64
C SER A 65 -3.21 4.12 -7.78
N THR A 66 -3.80 5.13 -8.44
CA THR A 66 -3.17 5.95 -9.48
C THR A 66 -2.56 7.25 -8.93
N ASP A 67 -2.61 7.46 -7.61
CA ASP A 67 -2.23 8.72 -6.97
C ASP A 67 -0.74 8.82 -6.60
N PHE A 68 0.07 7.89 -7.06
CA PHE A 68 1.52 7.90 -6.85
C PHE A 68 2.26 8.48 -8.04
N VAL A 69 3.41 9.09 -7.79
CA VAL A 69 4.39 9.47 -8.81
C VAL A 69 5.50 8.43 -8.83
N TYR A 70 5.96 8.04 -10.01
CA TYR A 70 6.98 7.00 -10.15
C TYR A 70 8.24 7.56 -10.80
N ASP A 71 9.38 7.33 -10.16
CA ASP A 71 10.72 7.62 -10.63
C ASP A 71 11.64 6.47 -10.21
N MET A 72 11.34 5.28 -10.73
CA MET A 72 12.01 4.02 -10.35
C MET A 72 13.49 4.07 -10.76
N LYS A 73 14.34 4.59 -9.87
CA LYS A 73 15.75 4.93 -10.13
C LYS A 73 16.55 3.75 -10.67
N TYR A 74 16.34 2.57 -10.12
CA TYR A 74 17.08 1.37 -10.54
C TYR A 74 16.57 0.73 -11.84
N ALA A 75 15.48 1.25 -12.42
CA ALA A 75 15.04 0.91 -13.77
C ALA A 75 15.72 1.78 -14.85
N THR A 76 16.59 2.69 -14.46
CA THR A 76 17.40 3.58 -15.33
C THR A 76 18.86 3.56 -14.87
N GLU A 77 19.73 4.33 -15.52
CA GLU A 77 21.12 4.55 -15.08
C GLU A 77 21.25 5.74 -14.13
N ASP A 78 20.14 6.47 -13.87
CA ASP A 78 20.09 7.59 -12.93
C ASP A 78 19.99 7.10 -11.49
N ASN A 79 21.03 6.41 -11.02
CA ASN A 79 21.21 5.90 -9.68
C ASN A 79 22.70 5.83 -9.33
N PHE A 80 23.04 5.54 -8.07
CA PHE A 80 24.45 5.51 -7.62
C PHE A 80 25.28 4.39 -8.25
N LEU A 81 24.65 3.31 -8.74
CA LEU A 81 25.34 2.22 -9.45
C LEU A 81 25.73 2.58 -10.87
N LYS A 82 25.18 3.68 -11.43
CA LYS A 82 25.29 4.05 -12.85
C LYS A 82 24.93 2.90 -13.79
N SER A 83 23.97 2.09 -13.38
CA SER A 83 23.55 0.89 -14.10
C SER A 83 22.07 0.60 -13.89
N LYS A 84 21.38 0.24 -14.95
CA LYS A 84 20.04 -0.30 -14.90
C LYS A 84 20.09 -1.74 -14.34
N VAL A 85 19.34 -2.00 -13.25
CA VAL A 85 19.27 -3.32 -12.61
C VAL A 85 17.89 -3.96 -12.66
N TYR A 86 16.81 -3.18 -12.85
CA TYR A 86 15.47 -3.67 -13.16
C TYR A 86 15.21 -3.67 -14.66
N ASP A 87 14.43 -4.63 -15.13
CA ASP A 87 14.06 -4.69 -16.56
C ASP A 87 12.99 -3.64 -16.91
N CYS A 88 12.12 -3.27 -15.97
CA CYS A 88 11.10 -2.24 -16.13
C CYS A 88 10.77 -1.51 -14.82
N ALA A 89 10.15 -0.33 -14.96
CA ALA A 89 9.82 0.59 -13.87
C ALA A 89 8.47 0.22 -13.20
N GLU A 90 8.41 -0.96 -12.56
CA GLU A 90 7.21 -1.42 -11.86
C GLU A 90 7.44 -1.51 -10.34
N CYS A 91 6.43 -1.07 -9.57
CA CYS A 91 6.47 -1.13 -8.12
C CYS A 91 5.60 -2.28 -7.61
N TYR A 92 6.21 -3.42 -7.33
CA TYR A 92 5.57 -4.52 -6.62
C TYR A 92 5.87 -4.46 -5.12
N LEU A 93 4.91 -4.83 -4.31
CA LEU A 93 5.03 -4.91 -2.84
C LEU A 93 4.10 -6.01 -2.34
N ARG A 94 4.29 -6.47 -1.10
CA ARG A 94 3.25 -7.30 -0.48
C ARG A 94 1.98 -6.49 -0.26
N LEU A 95 0.81 -7.10 -0.45
CA LEU A 95 -0.48 -6.42 -0.36
C LEU A 95 -0.64 -5.64 0.96
N LYS A 96 -0.17 -6.18 2.09
CA LYS A 96 -0.20 -5.45 3.37
C LYS A 96 0.62 -4.16 3.34
N THR A 97 1.74 -4.13 2.61
CA THR A 97 2.58 -2.94 2.43
C THR A 97 1.86 -1.92 1.54
N VAL A 98 1.25 -2.39 0.44
CA VAL A 98 0.42 -1.54 -0.44
C VAL A 98 -0.72 -0.89 0.34
N LYS A 99 -1.48 -1.65 1.13
CA LYS A 99 -2.58 -1.11 1.96
C LYS A 99 -2.11 -0.01 2.91
N ALA A 100 -0.96 -0.20 3.56
CA ALA A 100 -0.37 0.80 4.46
C ALA A 100 0.11 2.04 3.70
N LEU A 101 0.72 1.85 2.52
CA LEU A 101 1.25 2.93 1.68
C LEU A 101 0.13 3.80 1.09
N VAL A 102 -0.93 3.20 0.56
CA VAL A 102 -2.13 3.91 0.07
C VAL A 102 -2.73 4.77 1.19
N LYS A 103 -2.80 4.22 2.43
CA LYS A 103 -3.25 4.99 3.59
C LYS A 103 -2.32 6.15 3.93
N ALA A 104 -0.99 5.99 3.81
CA ALA A 104 -0.02 7.06 4.01
C ALA A 104 -0.19 8.15 2.96
N ASN A 105 -0.25 7.77 1.67
CA ASN A 105 -0.43 8.70 0.57
C ASN A 105 -1.73 9.50 0.70
N SER A 106 -2.83 8.86 1.10
CA SER A 106 -4.10 9.55 1.37
C SER A 106 -4.00 10.63 2.47
N LYS A 107 -3.09 10.46 3.46
CA LYS A 107 -2.83 11.49 4.46
C LYS A 107 -2.00 12.64 3.89
N PHE A 108 -1.00 12.35 3.05
CA PHE A 108 -0.21 13.38 2.38
C PHE A 108 -1.05 14.19 1.40
N MET A 109 -1.95 13.54 0.63
CA MET A 109 -2.85 14.23 -0.30
C MET A 109 -3.76 15.25 0.37
N LYS A 110 -4.19 15.01 1.61
CA LYS A 110 -4.95 16.00 2.41
C LYS A 110 -4.14 17.25 2.76
N LEU A 111 -2.81 17.19 2.64
CA LEU A 111 -1.89 18.29 2.88
C LEU A 111 -1.33 18.88 1.57
N GLY A 112 -1.83 18.42 0.42
CA GLY A 112 -1.39 18.89 -0.90
C GLY A 112 -0.12 18.22 -1.42
N TYR A 113 0.24 17.04 -0.90
CA TYR A 113 1.42 16.29 -1.33
C TYR A 113 1.05 14.92 -1.85
N LYS A 114 1.93 14.33 -2.67
CA LYS A 114 1.85 12.92 -3.10
C LYS A 114 3.19 12.23 -2.86
N ILE A 115 3.13 10.93 -2.62
CA ILE A 115 4.35 10.11 -2.55
C ILE A 115 4.89 9.88 -3.95
N LYS A 116 6.19 10.13 -4.13
CA LYS A 116 6.99 9.74 -5.29
C LYS A 116 7.86 8.53 -4.91
N ILE A 117 7.85 7.50 -5.76
CA ILE A 117 8.50 6.21 -5.52
C ILE A 117 9.83 6.16 -6.27
N TYR A 118 10.91 5.82 -5.56
CA TYR A 118 12.25 5.58 -6.10
C TYR A 118 12.57 4.09 -6.19
N ASP A 119 12.22 3.30 -5.14
CA ASP A 119 12.37 1.84 -5.13
C ASP A 119 11.27 1.16 -4.29
N CYS A 120 10.99 -0.09 -4.64
CA CYS A 120 9.97 -0.93 -4.01
C CYS A 120 10.55 -2.31 -3.65
N TYR A 121 9.79 -3.39 -3.89
CA TYR A 121 10.31 -4.74 -3.77
C TYR A 121 11.46 -4.97 -4.76
N ARG A 122 12.53 -5.53 -4.25
CA ARG A 122 13.75 -5.86 -4.98
C ARG A 122 13.95 -7.38 -4.98
N PRO A 123 13.83 -8.07 -6.13
CA PRO A 123 14.14 -9.50 -6.22
C PRO A 123 15.54 -9.82 -5.70
N LEU A 124 15.74 -10.97 -5.09
CA LEU A 124 17.05 -11.34 -4.54
C LEU A 124 18.15 -11.38 -5.62
N ASP A 125 17.81 -11.79 -6.85
CA ASP A 125 18.79 -11.77 -7.96
C ASP A 125 19.22 -10.34 -8.33
N VAL A 126 18.31 -9.36 -8.23
CA VAL A 126 18.64 -7.95 -8.44
C VAL A 126 19.56 -7.46 -7.31
N GLN A 127 19.29 -7.85 -6.05
CA GLN A 127 20.18 -7.54 -4.93
C GLN A 127 21.59 -8.10 -5.16
N LYS A 128 21.71 -9.34 -5.67
CA LYS A 128 23.00 -9.93 -6.05
C LYS A 128 23.67 -9.15 -7.18
N LYS A 129 22.91 -8.73 -8.22
CA LYS A 129 23.43 -7.92 -9.31
C LYS A 129 23.98 -6.57 -8.80
N MET A 130 23.26 -5.90 -7.89
CA MET A 130 23.73 -4.66 -7.24
C MET A 130 25.03 -4.92 -6.47
N TRP A 131 25.08 -6.02 -5.71
CA TRP A 131 26.29 -6.41 -4.94
C TRP A 131 27.51 -6.71 -5.82
N THR A 132 27.33 -7.22 -7.03
CA THR A 132 28.46 -7.42 -7.97
C THR A 132 29.04 -6.10 -8.49
N ILE A 133 28.24 -5.02 -8.50
CA ILE A 133 28.66 -3.69 -8.91
C ILE A 133 29.32 -2.96 -7.73
N VAL A 134 28.69 -2.99 -6.55
CA VAL A 134 29.17 -2.34 -5.32
C VAL A 134 29.10 -3.34 -4.17
N SER A 135 30.23 -3.98 -3.84
CA SER A 135 30.33 -5.01 -2.77
C SER A 135 30.60 -4.37 -1.41
N ASP A 136 29.91 -3.28 -1.07
CA ASP A 136 30.08 -2.58 0.20
C ASP A 136 28.74 -2.59 0.98
N PRO A 137 28.71 -3.19 2.18
CA PRO A 137 27.49 -3.29 2.99
C PRO A 137 26.98 -1.94 3.52
N ASN A 138 27.77 -0.87 3.41
CA ASN A 138 27.32 0.49 3.73
C ASN A 138 26.41 1.08 2.63
N TYR A 139 26.48 0.56 1.40
CA TYR A 139 25.72 1.04 0.25
C TYR A 139 24.71 0.01 -0.25
N VAL A 140 25.10 -1.27 -0.26
CA VAL A 140 24.25 -2.36 -0.76
C VAL A 140 24.17 -3.46 0.31
N ALA A 141 22.99 -3.79 0.77
CA ALA A 141 22.83 -4.88 1.75
C ALA A 141 23.38 -6.20 1.19
N ASN A 142 24.16 -6.91 2.01
CA ASN A 142 24.73 -8.20 1.61
C ASN A 142 23.63 -9.21 1.25
N PRO A 143 23.63 -9.76 0.02
CA PRO A 143 22.55 -10.64 -0.45
C PRO A 143 22.44 -11.97 0.32
N SER A 144 23.47 -12.38 1.05
CA SER A 144 23.41 -13.58 1.92
C SER A 144 22.45 -13.36 3.11
N LYS A 145 22.30 -12.11 3.56
CA LYS A 145 21.38 -11.71 4.63
C LYS A 145 20.06 -11.17 4.07
N GLY A 146 20.11 -10.63 2.84
CA GLY A 146 19.02 -9.91 2.19
C GLY A 146 18.69 -8.58 2.86
N SER A 147 17.75 -7.85 2.27
CA SER A 147 17.19 -6.59 2.79
C SER A 147 15.67 -6.70 3.00
N ILE A 148 15.06 -5.70 3.59
CA ILE A 148 13.59 -5.63 3.70
C ILE A 148 12.95 -5.38 2.32
N HIS A 149 13.65 -4.74 1.37
CA HIS A 149 13.23 -4.69 -0.03
C HIS A 149 13.04 -6.09 -0.63
N ASN A 150 13.93 -7.04 -0.33
CA ASN A 150 13.78 -8.43 -0.81
C ASN A 150 12.59 -9.17 -0.18
N ARG A 151 11.95 -8.58 0.82
CA ARG A 151 10.77 -9.12 1.51
C ARG A 151 9.47 -8.48 1.06
N GLY A 152 9.52 -7.43 0.22
CA GLY A 152 8.36 -6.67 -0.26
C GLY A 152 7.74 -5.76 0.78
N GLY A 153 8.52 -5.37 1.78
CA GLY A 153 8.09 -4.53 2.89
C GLY A 153 8.86 -3.22 3.06
N ALA A 154 9.81 -2.91 2.18
CA ALA A 154 10.56 -1.65 2.18
C ALA A 154 10.23 -0.80 0.95
N LEU A 155 10.46 0.49 1.08
CA LEU A 155 10.23 1.54 0.08
C LEU A 155 11.29 2.60 0.21
N ASP A 156 11.77 3.09 -0.93
CA ASP A 156 12.52 4.34 -1.04
C ASP A 156 11.64 5.36 -1.73
N ILE A 157 11.34 6.46 -1.04
CA ILE A 157 10.29 7.40 -1.41
C ILE A 157 10.63 8.84 -1.03
N THR A 158 9.95 9.79 -1.69
CA THR A 158 9.91 11.20 -1.31
C THR A 158 8.51 11.77 -1.45
N LEU A 159 8.36 13.07 -1.25
CA LEU A 159 7.11 13.80 -1.46
C LEU A 159 7.24 14.77 -2.63
N VAL A 160 6.17 14.92 -3.39
CA VAL A 160 5.99 15.97 -4.38
C VAL A 160 4.76 16.82 -4.04
N ASP A 161 4.79 18.09 -4.43
CA ASP A 161 3.64 18.98 -4.38
C ASP A 161 2.64 18.70 -5.51
N ASN A 162 1.55 19.46 -5.57
CA ASN A 162 0.53 19.32 -6.62
C ASN A 162 1.03 19.66 -8.03
N ASN A 163 2.19 20.31 -8.16
CA ASN A 163 2.84 20.63 -9.43
C ASN A 163 3.87 19.56 -9.84
N GLY A 164 4.07 18.53 -9.01
CA GLY A 164 5.05 17.47 -9.21
C GLY A 164 6.46 17.84 -8.79
N LYS A 165 6.67 18.99 -8.14
CA LYS A 165 7.98 19.38 -7.61
C LYS A 165 8.26 18.65 -6.31
N GLU A 166 9.45 18.05 -6.20
CA GLU A 166 9.89 17.40 -4.96
C GLU A 166 10.06 18.42 -3.82
N LEU A 167 9.69 18.00 -2.61
CA LEU A 167 10.04 18.71 -1.39
C LEU A 167 11.55 18.58 -1.16
N ASP A 168 12.16 19.69 -0.75
CA ASP A 168 13.58 19.66 -0.38
C ASP A 168 13.76 18.87 0.92
N MET A 169 14.51 17.78 0.84
CA MET A 169 14.88 16.91 1.97
C MET A 169 16.35 17.09 2.38
N GLY A 170 17.05 18.09 1.81
CA GLY A 170 18.41 18.46 2.16
C GLY A 170 19.53 17.65 1.50
N THR A 171 19.23 16.44 1.06
CA THR A 171 20.14 15.63 0.23
C THR A 171 19.35 14.92 -0.86
N PRO A 172 19.97 14.58 -2.00
CA PRO A 172 19.34 13.71 -2.98
C PRO A 172 19.13 12.29 -2.42
N PHE A 173 18.33 11.50 -3.13
CA PHE A 173 18.22 10.06 -2.95
C PHE A 173 19.59 9.38 -3.14
N ASP A 174 19.88 8.33 -2.41
CA ASP A 174 21.17 7.60 -2.41
C ASP A 174 22.39 8.48 -2.06
N PHE A 175 22.21 9.54 -1.28
CA PHE A 175 23.32 10.28 -0.70
C PHE A 175 23.84 9.56 0.55
N PHE A 176 25.07 9.02 0.47
CA PHE A 176 25.67 8.20 1.53
C PHE A 176 26.56 9.02 2.49
N GLY A 177 26.03 10.10 3.00
CA GLY A 177 26.70 10.94 3.99
C GLY A 177 25.84 11.09 5.26
N PRO A 178 26.43 11.61 6.34
CA PRO A 178 25.70 11.83 7.61
C PRO A 178 24.48 12.75 7.46
N GLU A 179 24.47 13.60 6.43
CA GLU A 179 23.37 14.50 6.11
C GLU A 179 22.09 13.75 5.69
N ALA A 180 22.20 12.50 5.22
CA ALA A 180 21.03 11.67 4.91
C ALA A 180 20.31 11.16 6.15
N SER A 181 20.96 11.14 7.29
CA SER A 181 20.38 10.65 8.55
C SER A 181 19.18 11.47 8.99
N HIS A 182 18.20 10.79 9.57
CA HIS A 182 17.06 11.41 10.23
C HIS A 182 17.45 12.30 11.44
N ASP A 183 18.61 12.06 12.03
CA ASP A 183 19.12 12.78 13.22
C ASP A 183 20.10 13.90 12.84
N TYR A 184 20.22 14.21 11.56
CA TYR A 184 21.00 15.37 11.12
C TYR A 184 20.13 16.62 11.07
N TYR A 185 20.45 17.64 11.90
CA TYR A 185 19.64 18.84 12.09
C TYR A 185 20.29 20.12 11.58
N ASN A 186 21.49 20.05 10.96
CA ASN A 186 22.17 21.25 10.44
C ASN A 186 21.67 21.60 9.03
N PHE A 187 20.35 21.80 8.91
CA PHE A 187 19.65 22.24 7.72
C PHE A 187 18.80 23.47 7.96
N SER A 188 18.24 24.03 6.90
CA SER A 188 17.21 25.06 7.02
C SER A 188 16.00 24.54 7.78
N LYS A 189 15.23 25.45 8.38
CA LYS A 189 13.99 25.12 9.09
C LYS A 189 13.01 24.35 8.18
N GLU A 190 12.91 24.76 6.91
CA GLU A 190 12.03 24.14 5.92
C GLU A 190 12.37 22.64 5.72
N ILE A 191 13.64 22.31 5.51
CA ILE A 191 14.11 20.93 5.33
C ILE A 191 13.80 20.09 6.57
N ILE A 192 14.06 20.61 7.76
CA ILE A 192 13.76 19.93 9.03
C ILE A 192 12.25 19.68 9.16
N GLU A 193 11.41 20.66 8.83
CA GLU A 193 9.95 20.52 8.87
C GLU A 193 9.45 19.50 7.82
N ASN A 194 9.99 19.50 6.60
CA ASN A 194 9.66 18.53 5.56
C ASN A 194 9.96 17.09 6.01
N ARG A 195 11.16 16.83 6.51
CA ARG A 195 11.57 15.52 7.05
C ARG A 195 10.71 15.10 8.24
N ALA A 196 10.42 16.01 9.17
CA ALA A 196 9.59 15.73 10.34
C ALA A 196 8.16 15.37 9.95
N LEU A 197 7.55 16.12 9.02
CA LEU A 197 6.22 15.83 8.46
C LEU A 197 6.20 14.45 7.81
N PHE A 198 7.18 14.18 6.94
CA PHE A 198 7.31 12.93 6.21
C PHE A 198 7.40 11.75 7.18
N LYS A 199 8.38 11.76 8.08
CA LYS A 199 8.58 10.72 9.11
C LYS A 199 7.33 10.51 9.96
N LYS A 200 6.70 11.58 10.45
CA LYS A 200 5.49 11.52 11.29
C LYS A 200 4.33 10.78 10.62
N ILE A 201 4.06 11.09 9.34
CA ILE A 201 2.95 10.46 8.61
C ILE A 201 3.26 9.01 8.30
N MET A 202 4.49 8.68 7.89
CA MET A 202 4.90 7.31 7.62
C MET A 202 4.80 6.43 8.88
N ILE A 203 5.32 6.89 10.02
CA ILE A 203 5.23 6.17 11.31
C ILE A 203 3.75 5.97 11.70
N SER A 204 2.91 7.01 11.57
CA SER A 204 1.47 6.92 11.88
C SER A 204 0.71 6.00 10.92
N SER A 205 1.35 5.54 9.85
CA SER A 205 0.82 4.64 8.82
C SER A 205 1.46 3.25 8.86
N LYS A 206 2.03 2.86 10.01
CA LYS A 206 2.65 1.55 10.31
C LYS A 206 4.02 1.33 9.65
N PHE A 207 4.72 2.36 9.23
CA PHE A 207 6.10 2.25 8.79
C PHE A 207 7.07 2.60 9.91
N GLU A 208 8.28 2.10 9.79
CA GLU A 208 9.45 2.43 10.59
C GLU A 208 10.45 3.12 9.68
N SER A 209 11.05 4.23 10.14
CA SER A 209 12.14 4.90 9.44
C SER A 209 13.43 4.12 9.58
N PHE A 210 14.33 4.27 8.62
CA PHE A 210 15.70 3.79 8.72
C PHE A 210 16.61 4.98 9.07
N ASP A 211 17.36 4.88 10.17
CA ASP A 211 17.95 6.07 10.79
C ASP A 211 18.96 6.80 9.88
N SER A 212 19.74 6.08 9.07
CA SER A 212 20.75 6.67 8.19
C SER A 212 20.22 7.21 6.85
N GLU A 213 18.94 6.97 6.51
CA GLU A 213 18.38 7.25 5.19
C GLU A 213 16.98 7.85 5.32
N TRP A 214 16.83 9.16 5.02
CA TRP A 214 15.54 9.86 5.17
C TRP A 214 14.46 9.34 4.22
N TRP A 215 14.83 8.72 3.09
CA TRP A 215 13.91 8.19 2.07
C TRP A 215 13.41 6.77 2.38
N HIS A 216 14.16 5.99 3.18
CA HIS A 216 13.89 4.56 3.41
C HIS A 216 12.91 4.29 4.54
N TYR A 217 11.85 3.55 4.24
CA TYR A 217 10.84 3.13 5.20
C TYR A 217 10.51 1.65 5.10
N ASN A 218 10.49 0.99 6.23
CA ASN A 218 10.10 -0.42 6.37
C ASN A 218 8.68 -0.52 6.91
N LEU A 219 7.82 -1.38 6.34
CA LEU A 219 6.58 -1.74 7.02
C LEU A 219 6.91 -2.46 8.33
N LYS A 220 6.24 -2.08 9.42
CA LYS A 220 6.43 -2.70 10.73
C LYS A 220 6.29 -4.23 10.65
N ASN A 221 7.23 -4.94 11.23
CA ASN A 221 7.33 -6.41 11.20
C ASN A 221 7.63 -7.03 9.81
N ALA A 222 7.95 -6.27 8.78
CA ALA A 222 8.28 -6.81 7.46
C ALA A 222 9.51 -7.74 7.47
N LYS A 223 10.38 -7.62 8.47
CA LYS A 223 11.52 -8.54 8.68
C LYS A 223 11.10 -10.00 8.92
N LEU A 224 9.85 -10.23 9.32
CA LEU A 224 9.29 -11.57 9.54
C LEU A 224 8.85 -12.24 8.23
N ASP A 225 8.69 -11.46 7.15
CA ASP A 225 8.35 -12.03 5.84
C ASP A 225 9.59 -12.72 5.24
N PRO A 226 9.39 -13.80 4.48
CA PRO A 226 10.49 -14.47 3.81
C PRO A 226 11.09 -13.58 2.72
N ILE A 227 12.42 -13.68 2.53
CA ILE A 227 13.09 -13.17 1.35
C ILE A 227 12.50 -13.85 0.12
N SER A 228 12.33 -13.08 -0.96
CA SER A 228 11.69 -13.56 -2.18
C SER A 228 12.58 -13.28 -3.41
N ASN A 229 12.39 -14.09 -4.42
CA ASN A 229 12.90 -13.85 -5.76
C ASN A 229 11.75 -13.84 -6.76
N PHE A 230 10.55 -13.40 -6.32
CA PHE A 230 9.41 -13.16 -7.20
C PHE A 230 9.81 -12.25 -8.35
N LYS A 231 9.42 -12.63 -9.56
CA LYS A 231 9.68 -11.87 -10.78
C LYS A 231 8.36 -11.54 -11.46
N TRP A 232 8.29 -10.37 -12.05
CA TRP A 232 7.16 -9.93 -12.86
C TRP A 232 7.57 -9.85 -14.32
N ARG A 233 6.59 -9.83 -15.20
CA ARG A 233 6.81 -9.58 -16.62
C ARG A 233 6.70 -8.09 -16.89
N CYS A 234 7.58 -7.58 -17.74
CA CYS A 234 7.48 -6.23 -18.29
C CYS A 234 6.55 -6.29 -19.51
N GLU A 235 5.55 -5.43 -19.54
CA GLU A 235 4.64 -5.24 -20.68
C GLU A 235 5.22 -4.27 -21.69
#